data_318538a4418a0290744cfb5fd76cc834
#
_entry.id   318538a4418a0290744cfb5fd76cc834
#
_cell.length_a   1.000
_cell.length_b   1.000
_cell.length_c   1.000
_cell.angle_alpha   90.00
_cell.angle_beta   90.00
_cell.angle_gamma   90.00
#
_symmetry.space_group_name_H-M   'P 1'
#
loop_
_entity.id
_entity.type
_entity.pdbx_description
1 polymer ?
#
loop_
_entity_poly.entity_id
_entity_poly.type
_entity_poly.pdbx_seq_one_letter_code
_entity_poly.pdbx_strand_id
1 'polypeptide(L)'
;MLIAEARRVAGEWARDEGARLPGFAGAFLTGSALWAEPGDDLPTGSDVDVMVALDPVPDAVPLAGGGKFRHQGVLLEVSYLPADAVADAETVLADYHLAGAFHRPGVLADPAGRLTALQREVSRRFAERRWVLARTGHALDRVRAFLADVVTPGRPGMTEEAHVTAWLFGTGVTAHVLLVAGLRNPTIRRRYEAAGELLAARGLPECHEHLLDLLGSAALTPARARRHLAAVERAFDHAAPVHAPAYRFSSDISRPGRPVAVDGSRDLLDRGLHREAAFWLVATYARCLAKLASAGRRPPAALLDDFHALLADLGADTPHARRDRATRVLAALPALTGIAHTLAPP
;
A
#
# COMPACT_ATOMS: atom_id res chain seq x y z
N MET A 1 -22.57 2.93 -2.73
CA MET A 1 -22.64 2.76 -1.25
C MET A 1 -21.86 3.89 -0.62
N LEU A 2 -22.42 4.54 0.40
CA LEU A 2 -21.73 5.62 1.08
C LEU A 2 -20.60 5.09 1.99
N ILE A 3 -19.56 5.88 2.17
CA ILE A 3 -18.44 5.60 3.10
C ILE A 3 -18.95 5.38 4.52
N ALA A 4 -19.92 6.18 4.98
CA ALA A 4 -20.52 6.01 6.31
C ALA A 4 -21.14 4.62 6.50
N GLU A 5 -21.82 4.11 5.48
CA GLU A 5 -22.44 2.77 5.52
C GLU A 5 -21.37 1.68 5.50
N ALA A 6 -20.35 1.82 4.67
CA ALA A 6 -19.24 0.87 4.61
C ALA A 6 -18.48 0.79 5.94
N ARG A 7 -18.24 1.93 6.60
CA ARG A 7 -17.64 1.99 7.95
C ARG A 7 -18.53 1.32 9.00
N ARG A 8 -19.87 1.51 8.92
CA ARG A 8 -20.83 0.85 9.83
C ARG A 8 -20.72 -0.66 9.71
N VAL A 9 -20.72 -1.18 8.47
CA VAL A 9 -20.59 -2.63 8.18
C VAL A 9 -19.27 -3.18 8.72
N ALA A 10 -18.16 -2.46 8.54
CA ALA A 10 -16.86 -2.83 9.10
C ALA A 10 -16.88 -2.86 10.65
N GLY A 11 -17.58 -1.91 11.27
CA GLY A 11 -17.78 -1.88 12.73
C GLY A 11 -18.63 -3.03 13.24
N GLU A 12 -19.66 -3.45 12.52
CA GLU A 12 -20.46 -4.63 12.86
C GLU A 12 -19.60 -5.89 12.80
N TRP A 13 -18.89 -6.09 11.69
CA TRP A 13 -17.94 -7.22 11.59
C TRP A 13 -16.93 -7.23 12.74
N ALA A 14 -16.34 -6.10 13.09
CA ALA A 14 -15.33 -6.01 14.15
C ALA A 14 -15.88 -6.39 15.52
N ARG A 15 -17.16 -6.03 15.83
CA ARG A 15 -17.81 -6.35 17.11
C ARG A 15 -18.36 -7.77 17.16
N ASP A 16 -18.84 -8.31 16.05
CA ASP A 16 -19.57 -9.58 16.02
C ASP A 16 -18.63 -10.76 15.72
N GLU A 17 -17.72 -10.60 14.76
CA GLU A 17 -16.81 -11.66 14.31
C GLU A 17 -15.37 -11.39 14.78
N GLY A 18 -14.86 -10.17 14.60
CA GLY A 18 -13.51 -9.78 15.01
C GLY A 18 -13.29 -9.97 16.51
N ALA A 19 -14.25 -9.59 17.33
CA ALA A 19 -14.17 -9.72 18.79
C ALA A 19 -14.11 -11.19 19.30
N ARG A 20 -14.41 -12.17 18.46
CA ARG A 20 -14.27 -13.60 18.79
C ARG A 20 -12.88 -14.16 18.54
N LEU A 21 -12.01 -13.38 17.91
CA LEU A 21 -10.63 -13.81 17.64
C LEU A 21 -9.88 -13.99 18.97
N PRO A 22 -9.12 -15.07 19.14
CA PRO A 22 -8.28 -15.24 20.32
C PRO A 22 -7.31 -14.06 20.46
N GLY A 23 -7.18 -13.52 21.68
CA GLY A 23 -6.31 -12.38 21.94
C GLY A 23 -6.84 -11.03 21.43
N PHE A 24 -8.12 -10.93 21.05
CA PHE A 24 -8.68 -9.67 20.56
C PHE A 24 -8.53 -8.54 21.59
N ALA A 25 -7.77 -7.51 21.24
CA ALA A 25 -7.56 -6.31 22.04
C ALA A 25 -8.32 -5.09 21.53
N GLY A 26 -8.69 -5.10 20.24
CA GLY A 26 -9.50 -4.06 19.60
C GLY A 26 -9.36 -4.05 18.09
N ALA A 27 -10.16 -3.21 17.42
CA ALA A 27 -10.13 -3.05 15.97
C ALA A 27 -10.34 -1.58 15.57
N PHE A 28 -9.70 -1.18 14.47
CA PHE A 28 -9.80 0.18 13.96
C PHE A 28 -9.68 0.23 12.44
N LEU A 29 -10.22 1.29 11.84
CA LEU A 29 -10.09 1.56 10.42
C LEU A 29 -8.71 2.12 10.08
N THR A 30 -8.26 1.82 8.87
CA THR A 30 -7.10 2.45 8.24
C THR A 30 -7.41 2.73 6.77
N GLY A 31 -6.41 3.16 5.99
CA GLY A 31 -6.56 3.32 4.54
C GLY A 31 -7.56 4.38 4.09
N SER A 32 -7.99 4.28 2.85
CA SER A 32 -8.76 5.31 2.16
C SER A 32 -10.15 5.55 2.76
N ALA A 33 -10.81 4.49 3.22
CA ALA A 33 -12.12 4.58 3.83
C ALA A 33 -12.14 5.39 5.13
N LEU A 34 -11.03 5.45 5.88
CA LEU A 34 -10.90 6.31 7.06
C LEU A 34 -10.73 7.79 6.69
N TRP A 35 -10.01 8.07 5.59
CA TRP A 35 -9.67 9.45 5.21
C TRP A 35 -10.76 10.15 4.37
N ALA A 36 -11.66 9.41 3.73
CA ALA A 36 -12.77 9.93 2.96
C ALA A 36 -13.82 10.61 3.85
N GLU A 37 -14.66 11.46 3.27
CA GLU A 37 -15.78 12.03 4.00
C GLU A 37 -16.94 11.02 4.10
N PRO A 38 -17.72 11.04 5.18
CA PRO A 38 -18.82 10.07 5.39
C PRO A 38 -19.87 10.04 4.27
N GLY A 39 -20.10 11.18 3.61
CA GLY A 39 -21.06 11.34 2.52
C GLY A 39 -20.53 10.98 1.15
N ASP A 40 -19.25 10.65 1.02
CA ASP A 40 -18.65 10.24 -0.26
C ASP A 40 -19.09 8.82 -0.62
N ASP A 41 -19.10 8.52 -1.92
CA ASP A 41 -19.26 7.16 -2.40
C ASP A 41 -17.99 6.34 -2.20
N LEU A 42 -18.13 5.09 -1.73
CA LEU A 42 -17.05 4.13 -1.73
C LEU A 42 -16.74 3.75 -3.19
N PRO A 43 -15.55 4.06 -3.72
CA PRO A 43 -15.20 3.70 -5.10
C PRO A 43 -15.24 2.18 -5.31
N THR A 44 -15.70 1.74 -6.49
CA THR A 44 -15.82 0.30 -6.83
C THR A 44 -14.49 -0.46 -6.69
N GLY A 45 -13.38 0.22 -6.96
CA GLY A 45 -12.01 -0.33 -6.82
C GLY A 45 -11.41 -0.15 -5.43
N SER A 46 -12.21 0.15 -4.39
CA SER A 46 -11.73 0.31 -3.01
C SER A 46 -12.30 -0.76 -2.10
N ASP A 47 -11.54 -1.09 -1.09
CA ASP A 47 -11.90 -1.88 0.06
C ASP A 47 -11.99 -1.01 1.31
N VAL A 48 -12.46 -1.61 2.40
CA VAL A 48 -12.41 -1.01 3.74
C VAL A 48 -11.37 -1.77 4.54
N ASP A 49 -10.28 -1.08 4.86
CA ASP A 49 -9.17 -1.64 5.62
C ASP A 49 -9.50 -1.63 7.11
N VAL A 50 -9.51 -2.81 7.71
CA VAL A 50 -9.69 -3.03 9.15
C VAL A 50 -8.41 -3.62 9.73
N MET A 51 -7.85 -2.96 10.74
CA MET A 51 -6.74 -3.47 11.51
C MET A 51 -7.25 -4.01 12.84
N VAL A 52 -6.86 -5.25 13.18
CA VAL A 52 -7.20 -5.91 14.45
C VAL A 52 -5.95 -6.05 15.30
N ALA A 53 -5.97 -5.47 16.49
CA ALA A 53 -4.92 -5.63 17.48
C ALA A 53 -5.16 -6.90 18.31
N LEU A 54 -4.12 -7.74 18.45
CA LEU A 54 -4.16 -9.04 19.15
C LEU A 54 -3.10 -9.10 20.24
N ASP A 55 -3.46 -9.67 21.41
CA ASP A 55 -2.55 -9.92 22.54
C ASP A 55 -2.97 -11.20 23.30
N PRO A 56 -2.18 -12.29 23.26
CA PRO A 56 -1.06 -12.49 22.34
C PRO A 56 -1.52 -12.63 20.89
N VAL A 57 -0.61 -12.44 19.94
CA VAL A 57 -0.86 -12.82 18.54
C VAL A 57 -0.82 -14.34 18.46
N PRO A 58 -1.92 -15.04 18.12
CA PRO A 58 -1.90 -16.49 18.04
C PRO A 58 -1.03 -16.99 16.89
N ASP A 59 -0.22 -18.04 17.10
CA ASP A 59 0.61 -18.67 16.06
C ASP A 59 -0.21 -19.13 14.84
N ALA A 60 -1.45 -19.57 15.09
CA ALA A 60 -2.37 -20.03 14.05
C ALA A 60 -3.09 -18.90 13.29
N VAL A 61 -3.03 -17.67 13.78
CA VAL A 61 -3.51 -16.50 13.02
C VAL A 61 -2.37 -16.11 12.09
N PRO A 62 -2.46 -16.43 10.79
CA PRO A 62 -1.50 -15.85 9.88
C PRO A 62 -1.65 -14.34 10.07
N LEU A 63 -0.57 -13.61 10.34
CA LEU A 63 -0.59 -12.13 10.37
C LEU A 63 -1.09 -11.53 9.04
N ALA A 64 -1.30 -12.39 8.08
CA ALA A 64 -1.96 -12.17 6.80
C ALA A 64 -3.35 -12.85 6.70
N GLY A 65 -3.88 -13.40 7.76
CA GLY A 65 -4.97 -14.39 7.66
C GLY A 65 -6.37 -13.84 7.50
N GLY A 66 -6.60 -12.56 7.73
CA GLY A 66 -7.89 -11.96 7.44
C GLY A 66 -8.12 -11.77 5.95
N GLY A 67 -7.20 -11.08 5.29
CA GLY A 67 -7.25 -10.80 3.86
C GLY A 67 -8.54 -10.14 3.40
N LYS A 68 -8.82 -10.26 2.10
CA LYS A 68 -10.00 -9.64 1.46
C LYS A 68 -11.17 -10.61 1.36
N PHE A 69 -12.32 -10.18 1.84
CA PHE A 69 -13.60 -10.92 1.72
C PHE A 69 -14.77 -9.94 1.70
N ARG A 70 -15.95 -10.43 1.26
CA ARG A 70 -17.19 -9.64 1.30
C ARG A 70 -17.98 -9.92 2.57
N HIS A 71 -18.36 -8.84 3.26
CA HIS A 71 -19.27 -8.88 4.40
C HIS A 71 -20.40 -7.88 4.14
N GLN A 72 -21.65 -8.33 4.13
CA GLN A 72 -22.82 -7.50 3.84
C GLN A 72 -22.65 -6.59 2.58
N GLY A 73 -22.05 -7.15 1.52
CA GLY A 73 -21.82 -6.43 0.26
C GLY A 73 -20.57 -5.53 0.22
N VAL A 74 -19.96 -5.22 1.37
CA VAL A 74 -18.70 -4.45 1.47
C VAL A 74 -17.50 -5.37 1.29
N LEU A 75 -16.51 -4.93 0.53
CA LEU A 75 -15.22 -5.61 0.47
C LEU A 75 -14.37 -5.12 1.67
N LEU A 76 -14.16 -6.00 2.64
CA LEU A 76 -13.28 -5.75 3.77
C LEU A 76 -11.88 -6.31 3.47
N GLU A 77 -10.84 -5.60 3.87
CA GLU A 77 -9.49 -6.11 4.02
C GLU A 77 -9.14 -6.10 5.50
N VAL A 78 -9.00 -7.28 6.10
CA VAL A 78 -8.63 -7.43 7.51
C VAL A 78 -7.15 -7.76 7.61
N SER A 79 -6.44 -7.04 8.46
CA SER A 79 -5.04 -7.30 8.81
C SER A 79 -4.87 -7.33 10.31
N TYR A 80 -3.83 -8.02 10.78
CA TYR A 80 -3.56 -8.19 12.20
C TYR A 80 -2.24 -7.53 12.58
N LEU A 81 -2.17 -7.00 13.80
CA LEU A 81 -0.94 -6.51 14.42
C LEU A 81 -0.91 -6.87 15.92
N PRO A 82 0.30 -6.96 16.51
CA PRO A 82 0.42 -7.08 17.95
C PRO A 82 -0.14 -5.83 18.65
N ALA A 83 -0.86 -6.01 19.77
CA ALA A 83 -1.45 -4.89 20.49
C ALA A 83 -0.40 -3.91 21.06
N ASP A 84 0.82 -4.36 21.32
CA ASP A 84 1.94 -3.51 21.76
C ASP A 84 2.37 -2.51 20.67
N ALA A 85 2.18 -2.82 19.38
CA ALA A 85 2.46 -1.87 18.29
C ALA A 85 1.59 -0.60 18.36
N VAL A 86 0.48 -0.64 19.09
CA VAL A 86 -0.46 0.49 19.29
C VAL A 86 -0.66 0.82 20.77
N ALA A 87 0.31 0.48 21.61
CA ALA A 87 0.24 0.76 23.05
C ALA A 87 0.69 2.18 23.43
N ASP A 88 1.62 2.75 22.65
CA ASP A 88 2.24 4.05 22.94
C ASP A 88 1.97 5.08 21.84
N ALA A 89 1.53 6.27 22.25
CA ALA A 89 1.16 7.34 21.33
C ALA A 89 2.37 7.92 20.57
N GLU A 90 3.56 7.98 21.18
CA GLU A 90 4.75 8.54 20.54
C GLU A 90 5.28 7.60 19.46
N THR A 91 5.29 6.30 19.74
CA THR A 91 5.61 5.26 18.77
C THR A 91 4.66 5.32 17.57
N VAL A 92 3.35 5.42 17.81
CA VAL A 92 2.36 5.53 16.74
C VAL A 92 2.51 6.86 15.97
N LEU A 93 2.73 7.98 16.65
CA LEU A 93 2.94 9.28 16.01
C LEU A 93 4.17 9.32 15.11
N ALA A 94 5.21 8.55 15.42
CA ALA A 94 6.41 8.43 14.62
C ALA A 94 6.29 7.44 13.46
N ASP A 95 5.29 6.54 13.46
CA ASP A 95 5.08 5.56 12.42
C ASP A 95 4.24 6.13 11.26
N TYR A 96 4.79 6.08 10.03
CA TYR A 96 4.14 6.69 8.87
C TYR A 96 2.89 5.92 8.38
N HIS A 97 2.70 4.66 8.77
CA HIS A 97 1.50 3.89 8.48
C HIS A 97 0.45 4.01 9.58
N LEU A 98 0.87 3.88 10.85
CA LEU A 98 -0.06 3.80 11.97
C LEU A 98 -0.63 5.16 12.37
N ALA A 99 0.16 6.23 12.33
CA ALA A 99 -0.31 7.54 12.76
C ALA A 99 -1.57 8.00 12.02
N GLY A 100 -1.64 7.75 10.72
CA GLY A 100 -2.79 8.07 9.87
C GLY A 100 -4.08 7.33 10.24
N ALA A 101 -3.97 6.16 10.87
CA ALA A 101 -5.11 5.37 11.33
C ALA A 101 -5.78 5.97 12.59
N PHE A 102 -5.03 6.78 13.36
CA PHE A 102 -5.52 7.42 14.59
C PHE A 102 -5.70 8.92 14.47
N HIS A 103 -5.51 9.49 13.28
CA HIS A 103 -5.72 10.92 13.01
C HIS A 103 -7.19 11.31 13.07
N ARG A 104 -8.09 10.46 12.58
CA ARG A 104 -9.55 10.65 12.55
C ARG A 104 -10.25 9.58 13.38
N PRO A 105 -11.53 9.79 13.79
CA PRO A 105 -12.31 8.74 14.44
C PRO A 105 -12.42 7.49 13.56
N GLY A 106 -11.80 6.40 13.98
CA GLY A 106 -11.73 5.14 13.23
C GLY A 106 -11.76 3.90 14.10
N VAL A 107 -11.84 4.03 15.44
CA VAL A 107 -11.93 2.88 16.36
C VAL A 107 -13.29 2.21 16.19
N LEU A 108 -13.30 0.92 15.89
CA LEU A 108 -14.49 0.10 15.61
C LEU A 108 -14.93 -0.72 16.81
N ALA A 109 -13.97 -1.28 17.54
CA ALA A 109 -14.18 -2.06 18.75
C ALA A 109 -12.99 -1.88 19.70
N ASP A 110 -13.27 -1.61 20.98
CA ASP A 110 -12.23 -1.27 21.97
C ASP A 110 -12.70 -1.66 23.38
N PRO A 111 -12.65 -2.95 23.73
CA PRO A 111 -13.20 -3.43 25.02
C PRO A 111 -12.51 -2.84 26.25
N ALA A 112 -11.24 -2.44 26.13
CA ALA A 112 -10.47 -1.87 27.23
C ALA A 112 -10.35 -0.33 27.19
N GLY A 113 -10.91 0.35 26.17
CA GLY A 113 -10.81 1.79 26.00
C GLY A 113 -9.42 2.31 25.59
N ARG A 114 -8.46 1.42 25.32
CA ARG A 114 -7.06 1.77 25.04
C ARG A 114 -6.89 2.42 23.66
N LEU A 115 -7.52 1.89 22.62
CA LEU A 115 -7.45 2.45 21.28
C LEU A 115 -8.13 3.82 21.20
N THR A 116 -9.23 4.00 21.93
CA THR A 116 -9.93 5.28 22.03
C THR A 116 -9.07 6.35 22.73
N ALA A 117 -8.37 5.97 23.80
CA ALA A 117 -7.44 6.86 24.50
C ALA A 117 -6.26 7.23 23.59
N LEU A 118 -5.66 6.24 22.92
CA LEU A 118 -4.60 6.43 21.94
C LEU A 118 -5.04 7.36 20.81
N GLN A 119 -6.23 7.16 20.25
CA GLN A 119 -6.75 8.00 19.17
C GLN A 119 -6.86 9.47 19.58
N ARG A 120 -7.37 9.77 20.77
CA ARG A 120 -7.46 11.14 21.28
C ARG A 120 -6.09 11.80 21.36
N GLU A 121 -5.11 11.08 21.86
CA GLU A 121 -3.74 11.58 22.03
C GLU A 121 -3.06 11.79 20.66
N VAL A 122 -3.13 10.82 19.76
CA VAL A 122 -2.53 10.90 18.42
C VAL A 122 -3.22 12.00 17.60
N SER A 123 -4.56 12.07 17.58
CA SER A 123 -5.32 13.06 16.81
C SER A 123 -4.93 14.49 17.20
N ARG A 124 -4.78 14.77 18.50
CA ARG A 124 -4.39 16.08 19.01
C ARG A 124 -3.00 16.52 18.55
N ARG A 125 -2.06 15.58 18.46
CA ARG A 125 -0.64 15.83 18.18
C ARG A 125 -0.25 15.53 16.73
N PHE A 126 -1.15 15.00 15.92
CA PHE A 126 -0.87 14.48 14.60
C PHE A 126 -0.17 15.49 13.68
N ALA A 127 -0.59 16.75 13.71
CA ALA A 127 -0.05 17.81 12.86
C ALA A 127 1.16 18.55 13.47
N GLU A 128 1.63 18.18 14.68
CA GLU A 128 2.83 18.78 15.25
C GLU A 128 4.05 18.46 14.35
N ARG A 129 4.79 19.51 13.99
CA ARG A 129 5.95 19.41 13.07
C ARG A 129 6.92 18.29 13.45
N ARG A 130 7.24 18.17 14.74
CA ARG A 130 8.18 17.12 15.21
C ARG A 130 7.73 15.72 14.83
N TRP A 131 6.42 15.42 14.92
CA TRP A 131 5.87 14.12 14.59
C TRP A 131 5.74 13.92 13.09
N VAL A 132 5.42 14.97 12.34
CA VAL A 132 5.45 14.93 10.87
C VAL A 132 6.85 14.59 10.37
N LEU A 133 7.89 15.22 10.92
CA LEU A 133 9.27 14.94 10.55
C LEU A 133 9.73 13.54 11.00
N ALA A 134 9.31 13.08 12.18
CA ALA A 134 9.60 11.72 12.64
C ALA A 134 9.00 10.67 11.69
N ARG A 135 7.73 10.81 11.29
CA ARG A 135 7.08 9.94 10.30
C ARG A 135 7.77 9.99 8.93
N THR A 136 8.18 11.18 8.52
CA THR A 136 8.94 11.37 7.28
C THR A 136 10.27 10.61 7.35
N GLY A 137 10.99 10.71 8.47
CA GLY A 137 12.20 9.94 8.73
C GLY A 137 11.95 8.43 8.67
N HIS A 138 10.91 7.94 9.34
CA HIS A 138 10.51 6.53 9.30
C HIS A 138 10.22 6.06 7.86
N ALA A 139 9.52 6.85 7.05
CA ALA A 139 9.28 6.53 5.64
C ALA A 139 10.60 6.48 4.83
N LEU A 140 11.54 7.41 5.06
CA LEU A 140 12.86 7.39 4.43
C LEU A 140 13.67 6.14 4.81
N ASP A 141 13.60 5.71 6.06
CA ASP A 141 14.27 4.49 6.52
C ASP A 141 13.65 3.24 5.87
N ARG A 142 12.33 3.24 5.64
CA ARG A 142 11.68 2.17 4.86
C ARG A 142 12.14 2.13 3.40
N VAL A 143 12.35 3.30 2.75
CA VAL A 143 12.98 3.33 1.41
C VAL A 143 14.34 2.65 1.44
N ARG A 144 15.20 3.04 2.39
CA ARG A 144 16.54 2.46 2.54
C ARG A 144 16.49 0.96 2.78
N ALA A 145 15.63 0.50 3.69
CA ALA A 145 15.47 -0.91 4.03
C ALA A 145 15.04 -1.76 2.82
N PHE A 146 14.04 -1.31 2.05
CA PHE A 146 13.61 -2.03 0.85
C PHE A 146 14.71 -2.07 -0.22
N LEU A 147 15.42 -0.96 -0.43
CA LEU A 147 16.41 -0.86 -1.50
C LEU A 147 17.76 -1.47 -1.12
N ALA A 148 18.07 -1.64 0.16
CA ALA A 148 19.29 -2.32 0.60
C ALA A 148 19.42 -3.71 -0.04
N ASP A 149 18.33 -4.46 -0.09
CA ASP A 149 18.29 -5.80 -0.69
C ASP A 149 18.44 -5.77 -2.22
N VAL A 150 18.07 -4.65 -2.86
CA VAL A 150 18.16 -4.48 -4.32
C VAL A 150 19.57 -4.07 -4.75
N VAL A 151 20.22 -3.18 -3.99
CA VAL A 151 21.56 -2.69 -4.34
C VAL A 151 22.67 -3.67 -3.97
N THR A 152 22.42 -4.60 -3.04
CA THR A 152 23.39 -5.62 -2.65
C THR A 152 23.45 -6.74 -3.70
N PRO A 153 24.58 -6.93 -4.37
CA PRO A 153 24.71 -8.01 -5.36
C PRO A 153 24.60 -9.40 -4.73
N GLY A 154 23.90 -10.30 -5.41
CA GLY A 154 24.02 -11.73 -5.16
C GLY A 154 23.39 -12.24 -3.85
N ARG A 155 22.32 -11.61 -3.35
CA ARG A 155 21.60 -12.16 -2.17
C ARG A 155 21.02 -13.55 -2.49
N PRO A 156 21.52 -14.63 -1.89
CA PRO A 156 21.06 -15.99 -2.19
C PRO A 156 19.56 -16.16 -1.87
N GLY A 157 18.84 -16.85 -2.75
CA GLY A 157 17.45 -17.26 -2.50
C GLY A 157 16.37 -16.18 -2.75
N MET A 158 16.74 -14.98 -3.20
CA MET A 158 15.75 -13.98 -3.61
C MET A 158 15.18 -14.31 -4.99
N THR A 159 13.88 -14.55 -5.09
CA THR A 159 13.19 -14.73 -6.37
C THR A 159 13.11 -13.42 -7.16
N GLU A 160 12.85 -13.49 -8.46
CA GLU A 160 12.70 -12.31 -9.29
C GLU A 160 11.55 -11.43 -8.80
N GLU A 161 10.40 -12.02 -8.48
CA GLU A 161 9.23 -11.29 -7.99
C GLU A 161 9.51 -10.58 -6.65
N ALA A 162 10.30 -11.20 -5.78
CA ALA A 162 10.72 -10.59 -4.51
C ALA A 162 11.67 -9.41 -4.76
N HIS A 163 12.62 -9.54 -5.70
CA HIS A 163 13.54 -8.47 -6.08
C HIS A 163 12.82 -7.30 -6.74
N VAL A 164 11.86 -7.58 -7.64
CA VAL A 164 10.99 -6.57 -8.25
C VAL A 164 10.15 -5.87 -7.19
N THR A 165 9.56 -6.63 -6.25
CA THR A 165 8.75 -6.08 -5.16
C THR A 165 9.57 -5.16 -4.26
N ALA A 166 10.79 -5.55 -3.89
CA ALA A 166 11.69 -4.72 -3.07
C ALA A 166 12.03 -3.40 -3.77
N TRP A 167 12.44 -3.45 -5.05
CA TRP A 167 12.68 -2.25 -5.86
C TRP A 167 11.43 -1.36 -5.96
N LEU A 168 10.29 -1.96 -6.34
CA LEU A 168 9.06 -1.23 -6.57
C LEU A 168 8.54 -0.52 -5.31
N PHE A 169 8.47 -1.24 -4.18
CA PHE A 169 7.99 -0.66 -2.93
C PHE A 169 8.99 0.33 -2.34
N GLY A 170 10.30 0.05 -2.42
CA GLY A 170 11.32 1.02 -2.02
C GLY A 170 11.21 2.33 -2.80
N THR A 171 11.05 2.25 -4.12
CA THR A 171 10.80 3.42 -4.96
C THR A 171 9.46 4.08 -4.61
N GLY A 172 8.40 3.29 -4.46
CA GLY A 172 7.05 3.82 -4.20
C GLY A 172 6.88 4.51 -2.84
N VAL A 173 7.67 4.15 -1.83
CA VAL A 173 7.62 4.84 -0.51
C VAL A 173 8.14 6.27 -0.60
N THR A 174 8.89 6.65 -1.63
CA THR A 174 9.27 8.07 -1.85
C THR A 174 8.05 8.99 -1.98
N ALA A 175 6.97 8.52 -2.60
CA ALA A 175 5.69 9.25 -2.64
C ALA A 175 5.08 9.38 -1.22
N HIS A 176 5.18 8.35 -0.37
CA HIS A 176 4.70 8.41 1.01
C HIS A 176 5.48 9.40 1.86
N VAL A 177 6.80 9.56 1.64
CA VAL A 177 7.61 10.60 2.30
C VAL A 177 6.96 11.97 2.15
N LEU A 178 6.53 12.32 0.92
CA LEU A 178 5.91 13.61 0.64
C LEU A 178 4.45 13.66 1.14
N LEU A 179 3.68 12.58 0.99
CA LEU A 179 2.30 12.51 1.47
C LEU A 179 2.19 12.70 2.98
N VAL A 180 3.02 12.02 3.77
CA VAL A 180 3.00 12.17 5.23
C VAL A 180 3.50 13.54 5.67
N ALA A 181 4.48 14.11 4.97
CA ALA A 181 4.95 15.48 5.22
C ALA A 181 3.83 16.51 4.95
N GLY A 182 3.04 16.30 3.91
CA GLY A 182 1.89 17.13 3.55
C GLY A 182 0.59 16.79 4.30
N LEU A 183 0.63 15.95 5.35
CA LEU A 183 -0.54 15.50 6.12
C LEU A 183 -1.62 14.83 5.24
N ARG A 184 -1.20 14.04 4.26
CA ARG A 184 -2.08 13.27 3.39
C ARG A 184 -2.02 11.78 3.72
N ASN A 185 -3.07 11.05 3.32
CA ASN A 185 -3.12 9.60 3.44
C ASN A 185 -1.99 8.96 2.62
N PRO A 186 -1.11 8.14 3.23
CA PRO A 186 -0.10 7.37 2.50
C PRO A 186 -0.73 6.17 1.77
N THR A 187 -1.67 6.44 0.87
CA THR A 187 -2.41 5.42 0.10
C THR A 187 -1.49 4.53 -0.71
N ILE A 188 -1.86 3.25 -0.85
CA ILE A 188 -0.99 2.27 -1.51
C ILE A 188 -1.11 2.34 -3.04
N ARG A 189 -2.30 2.10 -3.59
CA ARG A 189 -2.52 2.05 -5.05
C ARG A 189 -2.40 3.42 -5.72
N ARG A 190 -3.00 4.44 -5.11
CA ARG A 190 -3.10 5.79 -5.65
C ARG A 190 -1.98 6.74 -5.19
N ARG A 191 -0.86 6.20 -4.72
CA ARG A 191 0.22 7.02 -4.11
C ARG A 191 0.79 8.09 -5.03
N TYR A 192 0.98 7.79 -6.31
CA TYR A 192 1.52 8.76 -7.28
C TYR A 192 0.49 9.81 -7.67
N GLU A 193 -0.78 9.44 -7.85
CA GLU A 193 -1.89 10.37 -8.05
C GLU A 193 -2.00 11.33 -6.85
N ALA A 194 -2.10 10.80 -5.64
CA ALA A 194 -2.22 11.61 -4.42
C ALA A 194 -1.00 12.53 -4.19
N ALA A 195 0.21 12.05 -4.52
CA ALA A 195 1.42 12.88 -4.47
C ALA A 195 1.38 13.97 -5.53
N GLY A 196 0.93 13.68 -6.76
CA GLY A 196 0.75 14.68 -7.82
C GLY A 196 -0.24 15.78 -7.44
N GLU A 197 -1.39 15.41 -6.88
CA GLU A 197 -2.39 16.35 -6.36
C GLU A 197 -1.81 17.26 -5.26
N LEU A 198 -1.10 16.68 -4.28
CA LEU A 198 -0.45 17.42 -3.21
C LEU A 198 0.59 18.41 -3.77
N LEU A 199 1.47 17.92 -4.63
CA LEU A 199 2.58 18.70 -5.18
C LEU A 199 2.08 19.82 -6.09
N ALA A 200 1.08 19.57 -6.93
CA ALA A 200 0.43 20.59 -7.75
C ALA A 200 -0.19 21.69 -6.89
N ALA A 201 -0.91 21.31 -5.82
CA ALA A 201 -1.51 22.26 -4.87
C ALA A 201 -0.47 23.10 -4.10
N ARG A 202 0.79 22.66 -4.05
CA ARG A 202 1.92 23.37 -3.42
C ARG A 202 2.84 24.08 -4.42
N GLY A 203 2.49 24.10 -5.73
CA GLY A 203 3.30 24.72 -6.76
C GLY A 203 4.60 23.99 -7.09
N LEU A 204 4.64 22.68 -6.89
CA LEU A 204 5.81 21.81 -7.07
C LEU A 204 5.55 20.67 -8.09
N PRO A 205 4.95 20.93 -9.26
CA PRO A 205 4.60 19.86 -10.21
C PRO A 205 5.83 19.09 -10.75
N GLU A 206 6.99 19.75 -10.84
CA GLU A 206 8.25 19.13 -11.25
C GLU A 206 8.71 18.01 -10.31
N CYS A 207 8.35 18.09 -9.02
CA CYS A 207 8.63 17.03 -8.06
C CYS A 207 7.81 15.76 -8.34
N HIS A 208 6.58 15.91 -8.84
CA HIS A 208 5.78 14.79 -9.30
C HIS A 208 6.42 14.11 -10.53
N GLU A 209 6.84 14.89 -11.52
CA GLU A 209 7.55 14.36 -12.69
C GLU A 209 8.83 13.62 -12.28
N HIS A 210 9.55 14.13 -11.29
CA HIS A 210 10.73 13.44 -10.75
C HIS A 210 10.37 12.10 -10.07
N LEU A 211 9.27 12.03 -9.31
CA LEU A 211 8.80 10.75 -8.74
C LEU A 211 8.46 9.72 -9.82
N LEU A 212 7.81 10.15 -10.92
CA LEU A 212 7.49 9.28 -12.05
C LEU A 212 8.75 8.82 -12.80
N ASP A 213 9.77 9.69 -12.92
CA ASP A 213 11.07 9.30 -13.48
C ASP A 213 11.81 8.29 -12.60
N LEU A 214 11.81 8.46 -11.27
CA LEU A 214 12.37 7.48 -10.34
C LEU A 214 11.69 6.11 -10.47
N LEU A 215 10.37 6.08 -10.64
CA LEU A 215 9.61 4.85 -10.91
C LEU A 215 9.92 4.27 -12.30
N GLY A 216 10.31 5.12 -13.26
CA GLY A 216 10.54 4.76 -14.65
C GLY A 216 9.31 4.91 -15.54
N SER A 217 8.23 5.46 -15.03
CA SER A 217 6.96 5.59 -15.76
C SER A 217 6.79 6.93 -16.49
N ALA A 218 7.72 7.87 -16.35
CA ALA A 218 7.61 9.21 -16.95
C ALA A 218 7.34 9.19 -18.46
N ALA A 219 7.95 8.26 -19.20
CA ALA A 219 7.79 8.11 -20.66
C ALA A 219 6.76 7.03 -21.06
N LEU A 220 6.05 6.42 -20.11
CA LEU A 220 5.05 5.40 -20.41
C LEU A 220 3.87 6.03 -21.15
N THR A 221 3.52 5.49 -22.32
CA THR A 221 2.40 6.00 -23.12
C THR A 221 1.06 5.35 -22.72
N PRO A 222 -0.10 6.02 -22.96
CA PRO A 222 -1.41 5.43 -22.68
C PRO A 222 -1.64 4.09 -23.39
N ALA A 223 -1.17 3.96 -24.63
CA ALA A 223 -1.31 2.73 -25.41
C ALA A 223 -0.50 1.57 -24.80
N ARG A 224 0.72 1.84 -24.31
CA ARG A 224 1.55 0.83 -23.63
C ARG A 224 0.94 0.44 -22.28
N ALA A 225 0.50 1.41 -21.49
CA ALA A 225 -0.17 1.15 -20.22
C ALA A 225 -1.43 0.27 -20.37
N ARG A 226 -2.26 0.52 -21.39
CA ARG A 226 -3.42 -0.32 -21.69
C ARG A 226 -3.02 -1.76 -22.07
N ARG A 227 -1.95 -1.95 -22.85
CA ARG A 227 -1.43 -3.31 -23.14
C ARG A 227 -0.96 -4.01 -21.88
N HIS A 228 -0.28 -3.29 -20.98
CA HIS A 228 0.16 -3.85 -19.69
C HIS A 228 -1.01 -4.17 -18.78
N LEU A 229 -2.07 -3.34 -18.75
CA LEU A 229 -3.29 -3.67 -18.01
C LEU A 229 -3.90 -4.98 -18.53
N ALA A 230 -4.03 -5.16 -19.84
CA ALA A 230 -4.56 -6.40 -20.42
C ALA A 230 -3.67 -7.62 -20.06
N ALA A 231 -2.36 -7.45 -19.98
CA ALA A 231 -1.43 -8.48 -19.52
C ALA A 231 -1.62 -8.81 -18.03
N VAL A 232 -1.78 -7.78 -17.17
CA VAL A 232 -2.11 -7.94 -15.74
C VAL A 232 -3.42 -8.70 -15.57
N GLU A 233 -4.44 -8.41 -16.37
CA GLU A 233 -5.73 -9.11 -16.33
C GLU A 233 -5.57 -10.60 -16.61
N ARG A 234 -4.81 -10.95 -17.66
CA ARG A 234 -4.52 -12.38 -17.98
C ARG A 234 -3.78 -13.07 -16.84
N ALA A 235 -2.77 -12.44 -16.28
CA ALA A 235 -2.00 -12.99 -15.15
C ALA A 235 -2.88 -13.15 -13.91
N PHE A 236 -3.74 -12.17 -13.64
CA PHE A 236 -4.69 -12.20 -12.53
C PHE A 236 -5.70 -13.34 -12.70
N ASP A 237 -6.33 -13.46 -13.87
CA ASP A 237 -7.34 -14.49 -14.14
C ASP A 237 -6.74 -15.91 -14.06
N HIS A 238 -5.44 -16.04 -14.42
CA HIS A 238 -4.70 -17.31 -14.28
C HIS A 238 -4.37 -17.62 -12.79
N ALA A 239 -3.98 -16.64 -12.01
CA ALA A 239 -3.55 -16.82 -10.62
C ALA A 239 -4.71 -16.82 -9.60
N ALA A 240 -5.81 -16.11 -9.88
CA ALA A 240 -6.91 -15.94 -8.94
C ALA A 240 -7.52 -17.27 -8.42
N PRO A 241 -7.76 -18.30 -9.25
CA PRO A 241 -8.34 -19.56 -8.79
C PRO A 241 -7.35 -20.46 -8.04
N VAL A 242 -6.07 -20.11 -8.00
CA VAL A 242 -5.03 -20.94 -7.37
C VAL A 242 -5.10 -20.80 -5.86
N HIS A 243 -5.19 -21.93 -5.15
CA HIS A 243 -5.12 -21.99 -3.69
C HIS A 243 -3.67 -21.89 -3.22
N ALA A 244 -3.33 -20.84 -2.51
CA ALA A 244 -1.98 -20.58 -1.97
C ALA A 244 -2.07 -19.94 -0.56
N PRO A 245 -2.52 -20.69 0.46
CA PRO A 245 -2.77 -20.14 1.80
C PRO A 245 -1.50 -19.63 2.49
N ALA A 246 -0.34 -20.17 2.16
CA ALA A 246 0.95 -19.72 2.69
C ALA A 246 1.40 -18.37 2.09
N TYR A 247 0.81 -17.93 0.98
CA TYR A 247 1.16 -16.66 0.38
C TYR A 247 0.42 -15.50 1.04
N ARG A 248 1.15 -14.60 1.66
CA ARG A 248 0.61 -13.47 2.44
C ARG A 248 -0.47 -12.65 1.70
N PHE A 249 -0.31 -12.41 0.39
CA PHE A 249 -1.23 -11.61 -0.42
C PHE A 249 -2.16 -12.47 -1.29
N SER A 250 -2.42 -13.72 -0.86
CA SER A 250 -3.25 -14.66 -1.63
C SER A 250 -4.66 -14.13 -1.86
N SER A 251 -5.23 -13.43 -0.89
CA SER A 251 -6.58 -12.83 -0.98
C SER A 251 -6.65 -11.63 -1.92
N ASP A 252 -5.55 -10.88 -2.08
CA ASP A 252 -5.48 -9.79 -3.05
C ASP A 252 -5.62 -10.30 -4.48
N ILE A 253 -5.06 -11.48 -4.75
CA ILE A 253 -5.14 -12.16 -6.06
C ILE A 253 -6.24 -13.23 -5.99
N SER A 254 -7.46 -12.78 -5.77
CA SER A 254 -8.65 -13.62 -5.68
C SER A 254 -9.83 -12.92 -6.36
N ARG A 255 -10.89 -13.67 -6.66
CA ARG A 255 -12.09 -13.08 -7.28
C ARG A 255 -12.65 -11.88 -6.50
N PRO A 256 -12.76 -11.89 -5.16
CA PRO A 256 -13.12 -10.70 -4.38
C PRO A 256 -12.17 -9.53 -4.51
N GLY A 257 -10.85 -9.79 -4.64
CA GLY A 257 -9.80 -8.76 -4.75
C GLY A 257 -9.70 -8.08 -6.13
N ARG A 258 -10.34 -8.63 -7.18
CA ARG A 258 -10.25 -8.10 -8.56
C ARG A 258 -10.56 -6.60 -8.67
N PRO A 259 -11.61 -6.05 -8.04
CA PRO A 259 -11.91 -4.62 -8.15
C PRO A 259 -10.73 -3.74 -7.72
N VAL A 260 -10.01 -4.11 -6.67
CA VAL A 260 -8.84 -3.36 -6.18
C VAL A 260 -7.61 -3.61 -7.06
N ALA A 261 -7.37 -4.87 -7.42
CA ALA A 261 -6.15 -5.29 -8.13
C ALA A 261 -6.15 -4.82 -9.61
N VAL A 262 -7.28 -4.94 -10.30
CA VAL A 262 -7.38 -4.73 -11.74
C VAL A 262 -8.23 -3.52 -12.08
N ASP A 263 -9.50 -3.48 -11.61
CA ASP A 263 -10.45 -2.45 -12.05
C ASP A 263 -10.05 -1.05 -11.57
N GLY A 264 -9.40 -0.96 -10.40
CA GLY A 264 -8.82 0.29 -9.91
C GLY A 264 -7.66 0.81 -10.77
N SER A 265 -6.90 -0.05 -11.45
CA SER A 265 -5.91 0.37 -12.44
C SER A 265 -6.55 0.86 -13.72
N ARG A 266 -7.64 0.20 -14.16
CA ARG A 266 -8.43 0.63 -15.32
C ARG A 266 -8.98 2.05 -15.11
N ASP A 267 -9.56 2.31 -13.91
CA ASP A 267 -10.04 3.65 -13.55
C ASP A 267 -8.95 4.73 -13.68
N LEU A 268 -7.73 4.45 -13.21
CA LEU A 268 -6.61 5.38 -13.37
C LEU A 268 -6.30 5.63 -14.85
N LEU A 269 -6.24 4.58 -15.67
CA LEU A 269 -5.96 4.73 -17.10
C LEU A 269 -7.05 5.51 -17.83
N ASP A 270 -8.32 5.29 -17.49
CA ASP A 270 -9.46 5.96 -18.10
C ASP A 270 -9.51 7.46 -17.75
N ARG A 271 -8.97 7.83 -16.59
CA ARG A 271 -8.76 9.22 -16.16
C ARG A 271 -7.46 9.85 -16.70
N GLY A 272 -6.71 9.13 -17.54
CA GLY A 272 -5.46 9.62 -18.11
C GLY A 272 -4.23 9.49 -17.21
N LEU A 273 -4.37 8.87 -16.03
CA LEU A 273 -3.32 8.67 -15.02
C LEU A 273 -2.55 7.36 -15.28
N HIS A 274 -2.13 7.16 -16.52
CA HIS A 274 -1.49 5.93 -16.97
C HIS A 274 -0.07 5.75 -16.43
N ARG A 275 0.66 6.84 -16.17
CA ARG A 275 2.00 6.82 -15.59
C ARG A 275 1.95 6.46 -14.09
N GLU A 276 0.97 7.02 -13.38
CA GLU A 276 0.69 6.79 -11.97
C GLU A 276 0.21 5.36 -11.69
N ALA A 277 -0.51 4.77 -12.65
CA ALA A 277 -0.98 3.38 -12.56
C ALA A 277 0.15 2.35 -12.64
N ALA A 278 1.30 2.69 -13.21
CA ALA A 278 2.42 1.77 -13.43
C ALA A 278 2.85 1.02 -12.17
N PHE A 279 2.91 1.71 -11.03
CA PHE A 279 3.22 1.10 -9.75
C PHE A 279 2.30 -0.10 -9.43
N TRP A 280 0.99 0.10 -9.56
CA TRP A 280 0.03 -0.94 -9.18
C TRP A 280 -0.09 -2.05 -10.22
N LEU A 281 0.17 -1.75 -11.50
CA LEU A 281 0.29 -2.76 -12.54
C LEU A 281 1.43 -3.75 -12.22
N VAL A 282 2.63 -3.24 -11.89
CA VAL A 282 3.78 -4.09 -11.53
C VAL A 282 3.50 -4.83 -10.23
N ALA A 283 2.96 -4.16 -9.20
CA ALA A 283 2.67 -4.79 -7.91
C ALA A 283 1.67 -5.95 -8.05
N THR A 284 0.62 -5.75 -8.83
CA THR A 284 -0.39 -6.79 -9.09
C THR A 284 0.21 -7.95 -9.87
N TYR A 285 1.00 -7.67 -10.92
CA TYR A 285 1.65 -8.72 -11.72
C TYR A 285 2.60 -9.57 -10.87
N ALA A 286 3.51 -8.92 -10.13
CA ALA A 286 4.45 -9.61 -9.26
C ALA A 286 3.74 -10.48 -8.21
N ARG A 287 2.62 -9.98 -7.64
CA ARG A 287 1.79 -10.77 -6.71
C ARG A 287 1.14 -11.99 -7.38
N CYS A 288 0.72 -11.88 -8.63
CA CYS A 288 0.19 -13.03 -9.39
C CYS A 288 1.26 -14.12 -9.55
N LEU A 289 2.46 -13.75 -9.97
CA LEU A 289 3.57 -14.69 -10.17
C LEU A 289 4.02 -15.30 -8.82
N ALA A 290 4.16 -14.49 -7.77
CA ALA A 290 4.51 -14.95 -6.44
C ALA A 290 3.48 -15.93 -5.84
N LYS A 291 2.19 -15.69 -6.09
CA LYS A 291 1.12 -16.62 -5.69
C LYS A 291 1.23 -17.97 -6.41
N LEU A 292 1.49 -17.97 -7.72
CA LEU A 292 1.71 -19.17 -8.49
C LEU A 292 2.93 -19.95 -7.97
N ALA A 293 4.04 -19.25 -7.75
CA ALA A 293 5.26 -19.84 -7.20
C ALA A 293 5.05 -20.45 -5.82
N SER A 294 4.34 -19.75 -4.92
CA SER A 294 4.00 -20.25 -3.58
C SER A 294 3.14 -21.52 -3.62
N ALA A 295 2.36 -21.70 -4.67
CA ALA A 295 1.56 -22.92 -4.90
C ALA A 295 2.34 -24.01 -5.68
N GLY A 296 3.64 -23.83 -5.93
CA GLY A 296 4.45 -24.75 -6.74
C GLY A 296 4.06 -24.81 -8.22
N ARG A 297 3.36 -23.77 -8.72
CA ARG A 297 2.91 -23.71 -10.11
C ARG A 297 3.85 -22.85 -10.95
N ARG A 298 4.30 -23.40 -12.08
CA ARG A 298 5.07 -22.62 -13.05
C ARG A 298 4.12 -21.79 -13.92
N PRO A 299 4.33 -20.46 -14.02
CA PRO A 299 3.54 -19.62 -14.92
C PRO A 299 3.82 -19.99 -16.38
N PRO A 300 2.83 -19.83 -17.30
CA PRO A 300 3.06 -19.92 -18.74
C PRO A 300 4.14 -18.93 -19.20
N ALA A 301 4.94 -19.30 -20.20
CA ALA A 301 6.02 -18.45 -20.73
C ALA A 301 5.49 -17.07 -21.18
N ALA A 302 4.33 -17.04 -21.85
CA ALA A 302 3.73 -15.79 -22.29
C ALA A 302 3.42 -14.80 -21.14
N LEU A 303 3.11 -15.29 -19.93
CA LEU A 303 2.93 -14.39 -18.77
C LEU A 303 4.28 -13.87 -18.27
N LEU A 304 5.36 -14.64 -18.36
CA LEU A 304 6.69 -14.15 -18.03
C LEU A 304 7.17 -13.11 -19.04
N ASP A 305 6.95 -13.35 -20.33
CA ASP A 305 7.30 -12.40 -21.40
C ASP A 305 6.54 -11.08 -21.24
N ASP A 306 5.24 -11.14 -20.94
CA ASP A 306 4.42 -9.95 -20.67
C ASP A 306 4.92 -9.18 -19.42
N PHE A 307 5.33 -9.88 -18.36
CA PHE A 307 5.90 -9.28 -17.16
C PHE A 307 7.23 -8.57 -17.45
N HIS A 308 8.12 -9.24 -18.17
CA HIS A 308 9.40 -8.65 -18.57
C HIS A 308 9.21 -7.45 -19.51
N ALA A 309 8.22 -7.48 -20.42
CA ALA A 309 7.89 -6.34 -21.26
C ALA A 309 7.40 -5.13 -20.45
N LEU A 310 6.60 -5.35 -19.38
CA LEU A 310 6.20 -4.28 -18.45
C LEU A 310 7.41 -3.71 -17.72
N LEU A 311 8.30 -4.55 -17.22
CA LEU A 311 9.51 -4.11 -16.52
C LEU A 311 10.49 -3.38 -17.46
N ALA A 312 10.61 -3.83 -18.72
CA ALA A 312 11.45 -3.18 -19.73
C ALA A 312 10.98 -1.75 -20.04
N ASP A 313 9.66 -1.53 -20.11
CA ASP A 313 9.09 -0.18 -20.32
C ASP A 313 9.41 0.77 -19.16
N LEU A 314 9.68 0.23 -17.98
CA LEU A 314 10.11 0.99 -16.80
C LEU A 314 11.64 1.01 -16.63
N GLY A 315 12.39 0.34 -17.52
CA GLY A 315 13.85 0.17 -17.43
C GLY A 315 14.26 -0.56 -16.16
N ALA A 316 13.54 -1.64 -15.81
CA ALA A 316 13.73 -2.43 -14.59
C ALA A 316 13.69 -3.95 -14.85
N ASP A 317 13.88 -4.37 -16.10
CA ASP A 317 13.77 -5.77 -16.58
C ASP A 317 14.89 -6.68 -16.08
N THR A 318 16.06 -6.13 -15.79
CA THR A 318 17.19 -6.92 -15.28
C THR A 318 17.53 -6.58 -13.83
N PRO A 319 18.17 -7.49 -13.08
CA PRO A 319 18.68 -7.17 -11.75
C PRO A 319 19.65 -5.98 -11.73
N HIS A 320 20.45 -5.81 -12.80
CA HIS A 320 21.35 -4.66 -12.95
C HIS A 320 20.56 -3.35 -13.10
N ALA A 321 19.61 -3.31 -14.02
CA ALA A 321 18.77 -2.14 -14.24
C ALA A 321 18.00 -1.73 -12.96
N ARG A 322 17.48 -2.70 -12.21
CA ARG A 322 16.83 -2.43 -10.91
C ARG A 322 17.80 -1.86 -9.88
N ARG A 323 19.06 -2.32 -9.84
CA ARG A 323 20.10 -1.74 -8.95
C ARG A 323 20.41 -0.30 -9.32
N ASP A 324 20.55 -0.01 -10.60
CA ASP A 324 20.84 1.36 -11.07
C ASP A 324 19.69 2.30 -10.69
N ARG A 325 18.44 1.86 -10.88
CA ARG A 325 17.27 2.63 -10.44
C ARG A 325 17.23 2.81 -8.93
N ALA A 326 17.48 1.76 -8.15
CA ALA A 326 17.53 1.84 -6.70
C ALA A 326 18.61 2.82 -6.23
N THR A 327 19.78 2.81 -6.86
CA THR A 327 20.87 3.77 -6.59
C THR A 327 20.44 5.21 -6.88
N ARG A 328 19.73 5.46 -7.99
CA ARG A 328 19.16 6.78 -8.30
C ARG A 328 18.13 7.22 -7.25
N VAL A 329 17.25 6.32 -6.80
CA VAL A 329 16.29 6.61 -5.72
C VAL A 329 17.03 7.00 -4.43
N LEU A 330 18.03 6.22 -4.02
CA LEU A 330 18.81 6.52 -2.81
C LEU A 330 19.53 7.88 -2.92
N ALA A 331 20.07 8.21 -4.10
CA ALA A 331 20.72 9.49 -4.36
C ALA A 331 19.73 10.68 -4.32
N ALA A 332 18.44 10.45 -4.62
CA ALA A 332 17.40 11.48 -4.58
C ALA A 332 16.88 11.78 -3.15
N LEU A 333 17.13 10.90 -2.16
CA LEU A 333 16.55 11.05 -0.81
C LEU A 333 16.89 12.39 -0.13
N PRO A 334 18.11 12.97 -0.23
CA PRO A 334 18.37 14.27 0.37
C PRO A 334 17.47 15.39 -0.19
N ALA A 335 17.25 15.43 -1.51
CA ALA A 335 16.36 16.41 -2.14
C ALA A 335 14.90 16.19 -1.71
N LEU A 336 14.41 14.94 -1.69
CA LEU A 336 13.07 14.61 -1.22
C LEU A 336 12.88 14.98 0.26
N THR A 337 13.92 14.83 1.08
CA THR A 337 13.89 15.27 2.49
C THR A 337 13.72 16.79 2.59
N GLY A 338 14.45 17.56 1.78
CA GLY A 338 14.29 19.02 1.72
C GLY A 338 12.88 19.45 1.34
N ILE A 339 12.28 18.80 0.32
CA ILE A 339 10.89 19.04 -0.09
C ILE A 339 9.93 18.68 1.04
N ALA A 340 10.11 17.54 1.70
CA ALA A 340 9.28 17.11 2.81
C ALA A 340 9.31 18.12 3.99
N HIS A 341 10.48 18.68 4.30
CA HIS A 341 10.62 19.73 5.31
C HIS A 341 9.84 21.01 4.95
N THR A 342 9.76 21.33 3.66
CA THR A 342 8.97 22.48 3.17
C THR A 342 7.47 22.21 3.21
N LEU A 343 7.05 20.96 2.95
CA LEU A 343 5.65 20.54 3.00
C LEU A 343 5.10 20.42 4.42
N ALA A 344 5.97 20.10 5.39
CA ALA A 344 5.60 19.94 6.79
C ALA A 344 5.05 21.26 7.36
N PRO A 345 4.03 21.21 8.25
CA PRO A 345 3.51 22.42 8.91
C PRO A 345 4.62 23.15 9.69
N PRO A 346 4.44 24.47 9.94
CA PRO A 346 5.42 25.29 10.67
C PRO A 346 5.66 24.83 12.10
#